data_f0801c08f3db8db4562a4fa0cb233994
#
_entry.id   f0801c08f3db8db4562a4fa0cb233994
#
_cell.length_a   1.000
_cell.length_b   1.000
_cell.length_c   1.000
_cell.angle_alpha   90.00
_cell.angle_beta   90.00
_cell.angle_gamma   90.00
#
_symmetry.space_group_name_H-M   'P 1'
#
loop_
_entity.id
_entity.type
_entity.pdbx_description
1 polymer ?
#
loop_
_entity_poly.entity_id
_entity_poly.type
_entity_poly.pdbx_seq_one_letter_code
_entity_poly.pdbx_strand_id
1 'polypeptide(L)'
;RAKDESINCDVITSQRGGLISTLASLRKKKICVDCQNYSMMKSLKKSIPRLKQSSEPFYNARIIKDSEEVRILKKASSIIDQMFELCTQTIKKGRSESDLQAILMSFAIANNMHDTGYRSTLNPLIIAGGPNGALPHAQVTKRKFANGDMIVVDLTLRYKGYVSDATRTFGLGSISKEARTVYEIVKESQK
;
A
#
# COMPACT_ATOMS: atom_id res chain seq x y z
N ARG A 1 13.04 -2.59 20.29
CA ARG A 1 11.98 -2.79 19.31
C ARG A 1 12.32 -3.94 18.36
N ALA A 2 13.41 -3.85 17.54
CA ALA A 2 13.74 -4.92 16.60
C ALA A 2 13.93 -6.29 17.28
N LYS A 3 14.54 -6.34 18.48
CA LYS A 3 14.70 -7.57 19.26
C LYS A 3 13.38 -8.13 19.77
N ASP A 4 12.43 -7.26 20.08
CA ASP A 4 11.14 -7.66 20.65
C ASP A 4 10.14 -8.11 19.56
N GLU A 5 10.34 -7.62 18.34
CA GLU A 5 9.49 -7.91 17.17
C GLU A 5 10.01 -9.05 16.30
N SER A 6 11.26 -9.52 16.51
CA SER A 6 11.88 -10.57 15.69
C SER A 6 11.69 -11.93 16.32
N ILE A 7 11.15 -12.87 15.55
CA ILE A 7 10.88 -14.25 15.96
C ILE A 7 11.78 -15.18 15.14
N ASN A 8 12.42 -16.16 15.80
CA ASN A 8 13.25 -17.17 15.16
C ASN A 8 14.47 -16.63 14.37
N CYS A 9 15.00 -15.46 14.75
CA CYS A 9 16.22 -14.92 14.17
C CYS A 9 17.07 -14.18 15.21
N ASP A 10 18.37 -14.17 14.99
CA ASP A 10 19.31 -13.39 15.79
C ASP A 10 19.28 -11.91 15.34
N VAL A 11 19.00 -11.01 16.27
CA VAL A 11 19.03 -9.58 15.99
C VAL A 11 20.40 -9.01 16.37
N ILE A 12 21.16 -8.63 15.34
CA ILE A 12 22.45 -7.96 15.50
C ILE A 12 22.21 -6.45 15.40
N THR A 13 22.40 -5.73 16.50
CA THR A 13 22.36 -4.27 16.51
C THR A 13 23.74 -3.70 16.19
N SER A 14 23.81 -2.80 15.23
CA SER A 14 25.07 -2.14 14.84
C SER A 14 24.91 -0.62 14.85
N GLN A 15 26.00 0.09 15.09
CA GLN A 15 26.07 1.53 14.87
C GLN A 15 26.00 1.86 13.36
N ARG A 16 25.81 3.14 13.02
CA ARG A 16 25.73 3.61 11.63
C ARG A 16 26.95 3.12 10.83
N GLY A 17 26.71 2.38 9.75
CA GLY A 17 27.77 1.76 8.94
C GLY A 17 28.12 0.31 9.32
N GLY A 18 27.65 -0.20 10.45
CA GLY A 18 27.95 -1.56 10.91
C GLY A 18 27.36 -2.69 10.04
N LEU A 19 26.37 -2.41 9.19
CA LEU A 19 25.81 -3.41 8.27
C LEU A 19 26.90 -4.00 7.36
N ILE A 20 27.75 -3.15 6.75
CA ILE A 20 28.80 -3.61 5.83
C ILE A 20 29.85 -4.44 6.56
N SER A 21 30.27 -4.02 7.77
CA SER A 21 31.23 -4.79 8.57
C SER A 21 30.67 -6.14 9.04
N THR A 22 29.40 -6.16 9.46
CA THR A 22 28.70 -7.39 9.84
C THR A 22 28.60 -8.35 8.66
N LEU A 23 28.16 -7.86 7.49
CA LEU A 23 28.11 -8.69 6.28
C LEU A 23 29.51 -9.16 5.82
N ALA A 24 30.52 -8.31 5.96
CA ALA A 24 31.89 -8.67 5.64
C ALA A 24 32.43 -9.79 6.55
N SER A 25 32.01 -9.89 7.80
CA SER A 25 32.36 -11.00 8.69
C SER A 25 31.79 -12.35 8.20
N LEU A 26 30.71 -12.31 7.43
CA LEU A 26 30.07 -13.49 6.81
C LEU A 26 30.62 -13.84 5.42
N ARG A 27 31.71 -13.22 4.99
CA ARG A 27 32.28 -13.33 3.62
C ARG A 27 32.60 -14.77 3.14
N LYS A 28 32.74 -15.73 4.05
CA LYS A 28 32.91 -17.16 3.73
C LYS A 28 31.61 -17.84 3.31
N LYS A 29 30.45 -17.26 3.62
CA LYS A 29 29.12 -17.76 3.23
C LYS A 29 28.73 -17.24 1.85
N LYS A 30 27.80 -17.92 1.19
CA LYS A 30 27.13 -17.38 -0.01
C LYS A 30 26.14 -16.32 0.44
N ILE A 31 26.39 -15.05 0.09
CA ILE A 31 25.54 -13.94 0.46
C ILE A 31 24.81 -13.46 -0.80
N CYS A 32 23.49 -13.33 -0.69
CA CYS A 32 22.63 -12.76 -1.71
C CYS A 32 21.90 -11.54 -1.14
N VAL A 33 21.75 -10.49 -1.93
CA VAL A 33 21.00 -9.27 -1.58
C VAL A 33 20.11 -8.83 -2.74
N ASP A 34 18.97 -8.25 -2.43
CA ASP A 34 18.03 -7.66 -3.39
C ASP A 34 18.14 -6.13 -3.46
N CYS A 35 19.24 -5.57 -2.98
CA CYS A 35 19.45 -4.13 -2.93
C CYS A 35 19.47 -3.51 -4.33
N GLN A 36 18.60 -2.53 -4.57
CA GLN A 36 18.50 -1.78 -5.83
C GLN A 36 19.28 -0.46 -5.80
N ASN A 37 19.81 -0.06 -4.64
CA ASN A 37 20.57 1.17 -4.51
C ASN A 37 22.00 0.98 -5.02
N TYR A 38 22.34 1.68 -6.10
CA TYR A 38 23.66 1.57 -6.76
C TYR A 38 24.83 1.85 -5.83
N SER A 39 24.78 2.94 -5.05
CA SER A 39 25.87 3.33 -4.15
C SER A 39 26.09 2.29 -3.04
N MET A 40 24.99 1.77 -2.49
CA MET A 40 25.04 0.71 -1.48
C MET A 40 25.59 -0.58 -2.08
N MET A 41 25.15 -0.99 -3.27
CA MET A 41 25.69 -2.16 -3.96
C MET A 41 27.16 -2.05 -4.30
N LYS A 42 27.62 -0.86 -4.74
CA LYS A 42 29.04 -0.60 -4.99
C LYS A 42 29.87 -0.78 -3.72
N SER A 43 29.41 -0.26 -2.59
CA SER A 43 30.08 -0.39 -1.29
C SER A 43 30.09 -1.84 -0.79
N LEU A 44 28.98 -2.56 -0.93
CA LEU A 44 28.86 -3.97 -0.55
C LEU A 44 29.80 -4.86 -1.37
N LYS A 45 29.82 -4.71 -2.69
CA LYS A 45 30.72 -5.47 -3.59
C LYS A 45 32.20 -5.21 -3.32
N LYS A 46 32.58 -3.98 -2.93
CA LYS A 46 33.95 -3.68 -2.53
C LYS A 46 34.38 -4.46 -1.29
N SER A 47 33.47 -4.63 -0.32
CA SER A 47 33.75 -5.35 0.94
C SER A 47 33.52 -6.85 0.85
N ILE A 48 32.64 -7.29 -0.06
CA ILE A 48 32.25 -8.69 -0.25
C ILE A 48 32.26 -9.02 -1.75
N PRO A 49 33.43 -9.30 -2.35
CA PRO A 49 33.54 -9.47 -3.82
C PRO A 49 32.67 -10.59 -4.41
N ARG A 50 32.33 -11.63 -3.62
CA ARG A 50 31.50 -12.76 -4.03
C ARG A 50 30.01 -12.55 -3.79
N LEU A 51 29.57 -11.33 -3.42
CA LEU A 51 28.18 -10.98 -3.20
C LEU A 51 27.37 -11.19 -4.49
N LYS A 52 26.31 -11.95 -4.40
CA LYS A 52 25.28 -12.06 -5.47
C LYS A 52 24.19 -11.00 -5.27
N GLN A 53 23.78 -10.38 -6.36
CA GLN A 53 22.57 -9.55 -6.38
C GLN A 53 21.47 -10.34 -7.10
N SER A 54 20.39 -10.63 -6.39
CA SER A 54 19.21 -11.30 -6.95
C SER A 54 18.02 -11.06 -6.05
N SER A 55 16.88 -10.78 -6.63
CA SER A 55 15.58 -10.71 -5.95
C SER A 55 14.88 -12.07 -5.87
N GLU A 56 15.33 -13.06 -6.63
CA GLU A 56 14.68 -14.37 -6.76
C GLU A 56 14.45 -15.11 -5.43
N PRO A 57 15.43 -15.25 -4.52
CA PRO A 57 15.20 -15.93 -3.25
C PRO A 57 14.15 -15.23 -2.39
N PHE A 58 14.14 -13.90 -2.41
CA PHE A 58 13.16 -13.09 -1.66
C PHE A 58 11.77 -13.18 -2.28
N TYR A 59 11.68 -13.18 -3.61
CA TYR A 59 10.43 -13.38 -4.33
C TYR A 59 9.85 -14.76 -4.03
N ASN A 60 10.64 -15.83 -4.15
CA ASN A 60 10.21 -17.20 -3.90
C ASN A 60 9.75 -17.41 -2.45
N ALA A 61 10.42 -16.79 -1.48
CA ALA A 61 10.00 -16.85 -0.08
C ALA A 61 8.68 -16.11 0.21
N ARG A 62 8.27 -15.18 -0.64
CA ARG A 62 7.10 -14.29 -0.42
C ARG A 62 5.91 -14.61 -1.30
N ILE A 63 6.07 -15.37 -2.39
CA ILE A 63 5.00 -15.62 -3.35
C ILE A 63 3.91 -16.53 -2.76
N ILE A 64 4.28 -17.53 -1.97
CA ILE A 64 3.35 -18.42 -1.29
C ILE A 64 3.24 -17.98 0.17
N LYS A 65 2.02 -17.62 0.59
CA LYS A 65 1.73 -17.17 1.95
C LYS A 65 1.38 -18.36 2.83
N ASP A 66 1.87 -18.34 4.05
CA ASP A 66 1.45 -19.30 5.07
C ASP A 66 0.05 -18.96 5.65
N SER A 67 -0.43 -19.79 6.57
CA SER A 67 -1.76 -19.62 7.15
C SER A 67 -1.90 -18.34 7.99
N GLU A 68 -0.83 -17.91 8.67
CA GLU A 68 -0.83 -16.68 9.47
C GLU A 68 -0.80 -15.45 8.57
N GLU A 69 0.01 -15.45 7.51
CA GLU A 69 0.05 -14.40 6.49
C GLU A 69 -1.33 -14.23 5.83
N VAL A 70 -1.97 -15.35 5.46
CA VAL A 70 -3.34 -15.33 4.90
C VAL A 70 -4.35 -14.76 5.90
N ARG A 71 -4.22 -15.08 7.20
CA ARG A 71 -5.08 -14.52 8.25
C ARG A 71 -4.92 -13.01 8.37
N ILE A 72 -3.68 -12.51 8.29
CA ILE A 72 -3.38 -11.07 8.33
C ILE A 72 -3.96 -10.37 7.10
N LEU A 73 -3.76 -10.92 5.90
CA LEU A 73 -4.30 -10.39 4.64
C LEU A 73 -5.83 -10.32 4.66
N LYS A 74 -6.50 -11.39 5.11
CA LYS A 74 -7.96 -11.39 5.28
C LYS A 74 -8.43 -10.30 6.24
N LYS A 75 -7.71 -10.08 7.35
CA LYS A 75 -8.05 -9.00 8.29
C LYS A 75 -7.84 -7.63 7.66
N ALA A 76 -6.74 -7.42 6.93
CA ALA A 76 -6.48 -6.17 6.20
C ALA A 76 -7.61 -5.87 5.21
N SER A 77 -7.98 -6.84 4.37
CA SER A 77 -9.08 -6.69 3.40
C SER A 77 -10.42 -6.41 4.08
N SER A 78 -10.73 -7.09 5.18
CA SER A 78 -11.96 -6.84 5.94
C SER A 78 -12.04 -5.42 6.50
N ILE A 79 -10.91 -4.81 6.88
CA ILE A 79 -10.91 -3.41 7.33
C ILE A 79 -11.15 -2.47 6.13
N ILE A 80 -10.55 -2.76 4.97
CA ILE A 80 -10.81 -1.99 3.72
C ILE A 80 -12.28 -2.09 3.32
N ASP A 81 -12.91 -3.26 3.42
CA ASP A 81 -14.35 -3.42 3.15
C ASP A 81 -15.20 -2.55 4.08
N GLN A 82 -14.89 -2.50 5.38
CA GLN A 82 -15.57 -1.62 6.33
C GLN A 82 -15.37 -0.13 5.99
N MET A 83 -14.20 0.25 5.45
CA MET A 83 -13.98 1.62 4.99
C MET A 83 -14.85 1.94 3.76
N PHE A 84 -15.05 1.01 2.83
CA PHE A 84 -16.00 1.21 1.73
C PHE A 84 -17.45 1.30 2.22
N GLU A 85 -17.82 0.53 3.23
CA GLU A 85 -19.12 0.66 3.85
C GLU A 85 -19.31 2.04 4.51
N LEU A 86 -18.29 2.53 5.19
CA LEU A 86 -18.27 3.89 5.72
C LEU A 86 -18.39 4.96 4.61
N CYS A 87 -17.84 4.72 3.41
CA CYS A 87 -18.05 5.59 2.26
C CYS A 87 -19.53 5.69 1.88
N THR A 88 -20.28 4.58 1.85
CA THR A 88 -21.72 4.59 1.51
C THR A 88 -22.53 5.47 2.46
N GLN A 89 -22.13 5.52 3.73
CA GLN A 89 -22.79 6.30 4.77
C GLN A 89 -22.37 7.77 4.78
N THR A 90 -21.17 8.07 4.28
CA THR A 90 -20.54 9.38 4.45
C THR A 90 -20.49 10.21 3.16
N ILE A 91 -20.49 9.59 1.97
CA ILE A 91 -20.56 10.30 0.70
C ILE A 91 -21.91 10.98 0.55
N LYS A 92 -21.90 12.32 0.47
CA LYS A 92 -23.11 13.12 0.27
C LYS A 92 -22.79 14.44 -0.41
N LYS A 93 -23.78 15.03 -1.08
CA LYS A 93 -23.68 16.36 -1.68
C LYS A 93 -23.15 17.38 -0.67
N GLY A 94 -22.17 18.17 -1.06
CA GLY A 94 -21.58 19.23 -0.25
C GLY A 94 -20.44 18.80 0.67
N ARG A 95 -20.21 17.50 0.89
CA ARG A 95 -18.99 17.02 1.57
C ARG A 95 -17.81 17.10 0.62
N SER A 96 -16.63 17.49 1.11
CA SER A 96 -15.43 17.55 0.29
C SER A 96 -14.67 16.21 0.25
N GLU A 97 -13.80 16.06 -0.76
CA GLU A 97 -12.86 14.94 -0.85
C GLU A 97 -11.97 14.86 0.41
N SER A 98 -11.47 16.00 0.87
CA SER A 98 -10.64 16.08 2.08
C SER A 98 -11.38 15.71 3.37
N ASP A 99 -12.68 16.03 3.48
CA ASP A 99 -13.48 15.61 4.63
C ASP A 99 -13.63 14.08 4.66
N LEU A 100 -13.89 13.47 3.50
CA LEU A 100 -13.99 12.02 3.40
C LEU A 100 -12.65 11.36 3.70
N GLN A 101 -11.54 11.90 3.18
CA GLN A 101 -10.20 11.39 3.48
C GLN A 101 -9.90 11.41 4.99
N ALA A 102 -10.23 12.50 5.67
CA ALA A 102 -10.01 12.61 7.12
C ALA A 102 -10.80 11.56 7.91
N ILE A 103 -12.06 11.30 7.52
CA ILE A 103 -12.90 10.27 8.13
C ILE A 103 -12.28 8.87 7.91
N LEU A 104 -11.91 8.54 6.67
CA LEU A 104 -11.35 7.24 6.34
C LEU A 104 -9.98 7.02 6.99
N MET A 105 -9.14 8.06 7.04
CA MET A 105 -7.84 7.98 7.71
C MET A 105 -7.99 7.77 9.21
N SER A 106 -8.92 8.48 9.85
CA SER A 106 -9.23 8.27 11.27
C SER A 106 -9.67 6.84 11.56
N PHE A 107 -10.54 6.29 10.72
CA PHE A 107 -10.98 4.89 10.82
C PHE A 107 -9.82 3.91 10.62
N ALA A 108 -8.97 4.16 9.62
CA ALA A 108 -7.79 3.33 9.34
C ALA A 108 -6.85 3.28 10.55
N ILE A 109 -6.50 4.44 11.11
CA ILE A 109 -5.62 4.55 12.29
C ILE A 109 -6.23 3.82 13.49
N ALA A 110 -7.52 4.00 13.77
CA ALA A 110 -8.22 3.32 14.86
C ALA A 110 -8.20 1.78 14.72
N ASN A 111 -8.07 1.28 13.49
CA ASN A 111 -7.97 -0.16 13.18
C ASN A 111 -6.53 -0.63 12.95
N ASN A 112 -5.52 0.14 13.35
CA ASN A 112 -4.09 -0.16 13.17
C ASN A 112 -3.67 -0.36 11.71
N MET A 113 -4.38 0.29 10.77
CA MET A 113 -3.93 0.41 9.39
C MET A 113 -2.99 1.61 9.25
N HIS A 114 -1.97 1.45 8.43
CA HIS A 114 -0.94 2.47 8.20
C HIS A 114 -0.70 2.62 6.69
N ASP A 115 -0.02 3.71 6.29
CA ASP A 115 0.48 3.81 4.93
C ASP A 115 1.44 2.66 4.60
N THR A 116 1.65 2.39 3.31
CA THR A 116 2.50 1.27 2.88
C THR A 116 3.97 1.46 3.23
N GLY A 117 4.40 2.69 3.46
CA GLY A 117 5.80 3.07 3.64
C GLY A 117 6.64 2.98 2.36
N TYR A 118 6.04 2.67 1.21
CA TYR A 118 6.73 2.68 -0.07
C TYR A 118 6.81 4.10 -0.63
N ARG A 119 7.99 4.49 -1.14
CA ARG A 119 8.18 5.82 -1.76
C ARG A 119 7.32 6.05 -3.00
N SER A 120 6.88 4.98 -3.66
CA SER A 120 5.98 5.02 -4.81
C SER A 120 4.51 5.28 -4.43
N THR A 121 4.13 5.05 -3.18
CA THR A 121 2.78 5.34 -2.72
C THR A 121 2.71 6.80 -2.30
N LEU A 122 2.38 7.67 -3.24
CA LEU A 122 2.29 9.13 -3.00
C LEU A 122 1.07 9.50 -2.15
N ASN A 123 -0.01 8.75 -2.29
CA ASN A 123 -1.27 8.96 -1.56
C ASN A 123 -1.91 7.59 -1.27
N PRO A 124 -1.95 7.14 -0.01
CA PRO A 124 -2.54 5.85 0.35
C PRO A 124 -4.07 5.83 0.29
N LEU A 125 -4.71 6.99 0.22
CA LEU A 125 -6.16 7.15 0.08
C LEU A 125 -6.47 8.14 -1.03
N ILE A 126 -6.68 7.64 -2.24
CA ILE A 126 -7.16 8.46 -3.35
C ILE A 126 -8.67 8.59 -3.23
N ILE A 127 -9.16 9.82 -3.21
CA ILE A 127 -10.58 10.16 -3.20
C ILE A 127 -10.78 11.25 -4.23
N ALA A 128 -11.40 10.88 -5.34
CA ALA A 128 -11.47 11.73 -6.51
C ALA A 128 -12.89 11.76 -7.06
N GLY A 129 -13.57 12.89 -6.92
CA GLY A 129 -14.96 13.09 -7.34
C GLY A 129 -15.09 13.89 -8.64
N GLY A 130 -16.00 13.47 -9.53
CA GLY A 130 -16.30 14.17 -10.80
C GLY A 130 -15.04 14.38 -11.63
N PRO A 131 -14.71 15.63 -12.06
CA PRO A 131 -13.54 15.88 -12.92
C PRO A 131 -12.21 15.43 -12.34
N ASN A 132 -12.04 15.45 -11.01
CA ASN A 132 -10.80 14.99 -10.35
C ASN A 132 -10.58 13.48 -10.54
N GLY A 133 -11.66 12.71 -10.70
CA GLY A 133 -11.62 11.26 -10.95
C GLY A 133 -11.04 10.87 -12.33
N ALA A 134 -10.77 11.83 -13.21
CA ALA A 134 -10.08 11.59 -14.47
C ALA A 134 -8.56 11.38 -14.30
N LEU A 135 -8.01 11.67 -13.13
CA LEU A 135 -6.59 11.55 -12.82
C LEU A 135 -6.31 10.23 -12.06
N PRO A 136 -5.45 9.33 -12.58
CA PRO A 136 -5.18 8.03 -11.97
C PRO A 136 -4.66 8.13 -10.52
N HIS A 137 -3.83 9.12 -10.23
CA HIS A 137 -3.26 9.37 -8.90
C HIS A 137 -3.66 10.77 -8.40
N ALA A 138 -4.98 11.04 -8.43
CA ALA A 138 -5.52 12.32 -8.02
C ALA A 138 -5.12 12.67 -6.59
N GLN A 139 -4.70 13.92 -6.40
CA GLN A 139 -4.56 14.47 -5.07
C GLN A 139 -5.94 14.87 -4.54
N VAL A 140 -6.18 14.60 -3.27
CA VAL A 140 -7.39 14.98 -2.58
C VAL A 140 -7.47 16.52 -2.48
N THR A 141 -8.65 17.07 -2.79
CA THR A 141 -8.89 18.51 -2.83
C THR A 141 -10.00 18.92 -1.86
N LYS A 142 -10.28 20.22 -1.81
CA LYS A 142 -11.45 20.79 -1.12
C LYS A 142 -12.71 20.80 -1.99
N ARG A 143 -12.68 20.17 -3.18
CA ARG A 143 -13.85 20.05 -4.04
C ARG A 143 -14.97 19.32 -3.30
N LYS A 144 -16.16 19.88 -3.36
CA LYS A 144 -17.37 19.31 -2.77
C LYS A 144 -18.05 18.39 -3.77
N PHE A 145 -18.48 17.23 -3.31
CA PHE A 145 -19.27 16.30 -4.12
C PHE A 145 -20.61 16.93 -4.56
N ALA A 146 -20.99 16.68 -5.79
CA ALA A 146 -22.23 17.14 -6.40
C ALA A 146 -23.04 15.96 -6.95
N ASN A 147 -24.34 16.17 -7.16
CA ASN A 147 -25.17 15.18 -7.86
C ASN A 147 -24.61 14.94 -9.26
N GLY A 148 -24.57 13.68 -9.68
CA GLY A 148 -24.00 13.26 -10.94
C GLY A 148 -22.51 12.92 -10.88
N ASP A 149 -21.83 13.17 -9.76
CA ASP A 149 -20.43 12.77 -9.62
C ASP A 149 -20.28 11.23 -9.56
N MET A 150 -19.33 10.73 -10.32
CA MET A 150 -18.67 9.46 -10.07
C MET A 150 -17.49 9.75 -9.13
N ILE A 151 -17.39 9.00 -8.03
CA ILE A 151 -16.40 9.23 -6.98
C ILE A 151 -15.55 7.95 -6.87
N VAL A 152 -14.30 8.03 -7.28
CA VAL A 152 -13.32 6.94 -7.13
C VAL A 152 -12.74 7.03 -5.73
N VAL A 153 -12.78 5.92 -5.01
CA VAL A 153 -12.12 5.74 -3.72
C VAL A 153 -11.18 4.55 -3.85
N ASP A 154 -9.88 4.82 -3.77
CA ASP A 154 -8.82 3.83 -3.88
C ASP A 154 -8.00 3.82 -2.59
N LEU A 155 -7.95 2.66 -1.94
CA LEU A 155 -7.42 2.50 -0.58
C LEU A 155 -6.27 1.49 -0.60
N THR A 156 -5.04 1.98 -0.40
CA THR A 156 -3.83 1.16 -0.35
C THR A 156 -3.19 1.29 1.03
N LEU A 157 -3.52 0.41 1.94
CA LEU A 157 -3.11 0.47 3.33
C LEU A 157 -2.47 -0.84 3.80
N ARG A 158 -1.71 -0.76 4.89
CA ARG A 158 -0.96 -1.88 5.46
C ARG A 158 -1.42 -2.19 6.89
N TYR A 159 -1.71 -3.48 7.13
CA TYR A 159 -1.98 -4.03 8.45
C TYR A 159 -0.90 -5.05 8.83
N LYS A 160 -0.21 -4.86 9.95
CA LYS A 160 0.87 -5.75 10.43
C LYS A 160 1.91 -6.08 9.34
N GLY A 161 2.25 -5.12 8.48
CA GLY A 161 3.23 -5.30 7.42
C GLY A 161 2.69 -5.79 6.07
N TYR A 162 1.43 -6.25 5.99
CA TYR A 162 0.78 -6.76 4.78
C TYR A 162 -0.14 -5.71 4.18
N VAL A 163 0.00 -5.48 2.88
CA VAL A 163 -0.79 -4.47 2.15
C VAL A 163 -2.09 -5.08 1.68
N SER A 164 -3.17 -4.32 1.83
CA SER A 164 -4.43 -4.51 1.11
C SER A 164 -4.67 -3.29 0.25
N ASP A 165 -5.06 -3.53 -0.99
CA ASP A 165 -5.26 -2.54 -2.03
C ASP A 165 -6.58 -2.84 -2.74
N ALA A 166 -7.50 -1.89 -2.74
CA ALA A 166 -8.78 -2.06 -3.40
C ALA A 166 -9.41 -0.71 -3.77
N THR A 167 -10.07 -0.69 -4.92
CA THR A 167 -10.79 0.49 -5.43
C THR A 167 -12.29 0.23 -5.51
N ARG A 168 -13.09 1.25 -5.20
CA ARG A 168 -14.54 1.29 -5.47
C ARG A 168 -14.93 2.64 -6.05
N THR A 169 -15.88 2.60 -6.97
CA THR A 169 -16.46 3.81 -7.56
C THR A 169 -17.91 3.97 -7.11
N PHE A 170 -18.23 5.12 -6.57
CA PHE A 170 -19.55 5.48 -6.05
C PHE A 170 -20.20 6.51 -6.96
N GLY A 171 -21.48 6.31 -7.26
CA GLY A 171 -22.29 7.31 -7.95
C GLY A 171 -23.11 8.12 -6.96
N LEU A 172 -23.07 9.46 -7.04
CA LEU A 172 -23.86 10.33 -6.16
C LEU A 172 -25.06 10.93 -6.89
N GLY A 173 -26.26 10.51 -6.49
CA GLY A 173 -27.50 10.96 -7.10
C GLY A 173 -27.71 10.38 -8.50
N SER A 174 -28.20 11.20 -9.44
CA SER A 174 -28.48 10.76 -10.83
C SER A 174 -27.23 10.82 -11.66
N ILE A 175 -26.69 9.65 -12.02
CA ILE A 175 -25.50 9.51 -12.86
C ILE A 175 -25.89 9.52 -14.34
N SER A 176 -25.10 10.16 -15.20
CA SER A 176 -25.35 10.20 -16.64
C SER A 176 -25.32 8.80 -17.26
N LYS A 177 -26.01 8.63 -18.38
CA LYS A 177 -26.05 7.36 -19.11
C LYS A 177 -24.64 6.96 -19.61
N GLU A 178 -23.87 7.94 -20.06
CA GLU A 178 -22.51 7.74 -20.54
C GLU A 178 -21.60 7.24 -19.40
N ALA A 179 -21.62 7.91 -18.24
CA ALA A 179 -20.81 7.52 -17.08
C ALA A 179 -21.19 6.11 -16.60
N ARG A 180 -22.48 5.76 -16.58
CA ARG A 180 -22.94 4.41 -16.27
C ARG A 180 -22.45 3.38 -17.27
N THR A 181 -22.52 3.69 -18.57
CA THR A 181 -22.04 2.79 -19.63
C THR A 181 -20.54 2.52 -19.49
N VAL A 182 -19.73 3.53 -19.26
CA VAL A 182 -18.29 3.38 -19.03
C VAL A 182 -18.03 2.52 -17.77
N TYR A 183 -18.75 2.77 -16.68
CA TYR A 183 -18.63 1.98 -15.46
C TYR A 183 -18.92 0.48 -15.72
N GLU A 184 -20.01 0.15 -16.43
CA GLU A 184 -20.36 -1.25 -16.72
C GLU A 184 -19.33 -1.92 -17.64
N ILE A 185 -18.76 -1.21 -18.61
CA ILE A 185 -17.66 -1.73 -19.46
C ILE A 185 -16.43 -2.08 -18.61
N VAL A 186 -16.01 -1.17 -17.72
CA VAL A 186 -14.86 -1.41 -16.84
C VAL A 186 -15.14 -2.59 -15.90
N LYS A 187 -16.32 -2.63 -15.30
CA LYS A 187 -16.76 -3.72 -14.43
C LYS A 187 -16.76 -5.08 -15.13
N GLU A 188 -17.22 -5.13 -16.38
CA GLU A 188 -17.20 -6.37 -17.18
C GLU A 188 -15.77 -6.81 -17.51
N SER A 189 -14.90 -5.83 -17.78
CA SER A 189 -13.49 -6.10 -18.11
C SER A 189 -12.67 -6.66 -16.92
N GLN A 190 -13.18 -6.53 -15.70
CA GLN A 190 -12.55 -7.07 -14.48
C GLN A 190 -12.89 -8.54 -14.20
N LYS A 191 -13.88 -9.10 -14.87
CA LYS A 191 -14.29 -10.51 -14.72
C LYS A 191 -13.36 -11.45 -15.48
#